data_c0c5e802efd93d078952e295860e0648
#
_entry.id   c0c5e802efd93d078952e295860e0648
#
_cell.length_a   1.000
_cell.length_b   1.000
_cell.length_c   1.000
_cell.angle_alpha   90.00
_cell.angle_beta   90.00
_cell.angle_gamma   90.00
#
_symmetry.space_group_name_H-M   'P 1'
#
loop_
_entity.id
_entity.type
_entity.pdbx_description
1 polymer ?
#
loop_
_entity_poly.entity_id
_entity_poly.type
_entity_poly.pdbx_seq_one_letter_code
_entity_poly.pdbx_strand_id
1 'polypeptide(L)'
;GAGDALNTALAYRDGKNISAFGLCSFGKAAITALCANKAHSGVDDGPLLIVAGDFYLARAFYEQLKCLLPDVELLPARDDTLVYRDALSGENVLTRLKTLKDIVTGRAKTVVCCAEALMQIYPDRDAFLSHCMTVEKGRSYDLDAIVSMLVEAGYKREPQLTDVGRFSLRGDILDVWSVGEEYPVRIEFFGDEVEKIRFFDAENQLSKEDASSAEISPATEFFATKERAEQIACAITEEASAVSLQPDYSVKAKELSSALAARVRSGDRNIALGFLLPLAANCDLYSFGGFTGAVYDEVKQIYDNALLHSSEHANRFATLLSRGETLPFALNQLINPERAFSFKGRKLAFQSVMNANRIFAPDAVFSFKTIE
;
A
#
# COMPACT_ATOMS: atom_id res chain seq x y z
N GLY A 1 7.13 29.76 -18.64
CA GLY A 1 6.13 30.57 -17.91
C GLY A 1 4.82 29.82 -17.72
N ALA A 2 3.77 30.50 -17.23
CA ALA A 2 2.46 29.86 -16.97
C ALA A 2 1.86 29.20 -18.22
N GLY A 3 2.06 29.79 -19.41
CA GLY A 3 1.61 29.20 -20.67
C GLY A 3 2.29 27.87 -21.00
N ASP A 4 3.57 27.73 -20.70
CA ASP A 4 4.30 26.48 -20.95
C ASP A 4 3.86 25.38 -19.97
N ALA A 5 3.56 25.73 -18.72
CA ALA A 5 3.01 24.79 -17.74
C ALA A 5 1.64 24.26 -18.18
N LEU A 6 0.77 25.14 -18.67
CA LEU A 6 -0.54 24.76 -19.20
C LEU A 6 -0.40 23.86 -20.44
N ASN A 7 0.48 24.23 -21.37
CA ASN A 7 0.76 23.43 -22.59
C ASN A 7 1.30 22.04 -22.23
N THR A 8 2.17 21.93 -21.22
CA THR A 8 2.67 20.64 -20.71
C THR A 8 1.51 19.79 -20.16
N ALA A 9 0.64 20.37 -19.34
CA ALA A 9 -0.50 19.65 -18.79
C ALA A 9 -1.51 19.23 -19.86
N LEU A 10 -1.77 20.08 -20.85
CA LEU A 10 -2.66 19.77 -21.99
C LEU A 10 -2.07 18.61 -22.83
N ALA A 11 -0.79 18.68 -23.19
CA ALA A 11 -0.15 17.61 -23.95
C ALA A 11 -0.16 16.25 -23.16
N TYR A 12 0.01 16.29 -21.85
CA TYR A 12 -0.14 15.09 -21.01
C TYR A 12 -1.57 14.54 -21.05
N ARG A 13 -2.58 15.38 -21.00
CA ARG A 13 -3.99 14.98 -21.09
C ARG A 13 -4.36 14.42 -22.45
N ASP A 14 -3.72 14.93 -23.52
CA ASP A 14 -3.86 14.38 -24.87
C ASP A 14 -3.20 13.00 -25.07
N GLY A 15 -2.72 12.38 -24.00
CA GLY A 15 -2.17 11.03 -24.00
C GLY A 15 -0.68 10.95 -24.37
N LYS A 16 0.02 12.07 -24.47
CA LYS A 16 1.46 12.09 -24.80
C LYS A 16 2.32 11.80 -23.59
N ASN A 17 3.40 11.07 -23.80
CA ASN A 17 4.49 10.95 -22.83
C ASN A 17 5.39 12.19 -22.92
N ILE A 18 5.66 12.83 -21.78
CA ILE A 18 6.27 14.15 -21.74
C ILE A 18 7.52 14.15 -20.89
N SER A 19 8.59 14.82 -21.36
CA SER A 19 9.71 15.24 -20.54
C SER A 19 9.68 16.76 -20.32
N ALA A 20 9.86 17.19 -19.08
CA ALA A 20 9.94 18.60 -18.69
C ALA A 20 11.25 18.88 -17.93
N PHE A 21 11.94 19.94 -18.31
CA PHE A 21 13.26 20.33 -17.80
C PHE A 21 13.27 21.73 -17.21
N GLY A 22 14.19 22.00 -16.28
CA GLY A 22 14.45 23.34 -15.75
C GLY A 22 13.40 23.84 -14.77
N LEU A 23 12.69 22.94 -14.10
CA LEU A 23 11.68 23.28 -13.09
C LEU A 23 12.24 23.21 -11.67
N CYS A 24 11.92 24.21 -10.87
CA CYS A 24 12.08 24.11 -9.41
C CYS A 24 11.03 23.18 -8.81
N SER A 25 11.22 22.74 -7.57
CA SER A 25 10.35 21.76 -6.90
C SER A 25 8.89 22.19 -6.92
N PHE A 26 8.58 23.45 -6.59
CA PHE A 26 7.21 23.96 -6.63
C PHE A 26 6.63 23.98 -8.06
N GLY A 27 7.44 24.29 -9.07
CA GLY A 27 7.04 24.23 -10.47
C GLY A 27 6.64 22.82 -10.91
N LYS A 28 7.37 21.81 -10.46
CA LYS A 28 7.04 20.39 -10.67
C LYS A 28 5.70 20.04 -10.02
N ALA A 29 5.48 20.45 -8.77
CA ALA A 29 4.23 20.23 -8.05
C ALA A 29 3.03 20.93 -8.73
N ALA A 30 3.22 22.18 -9.17
CA ALA A 30 2.17 22.94 -9.86
C ALA A 30 1.75 22.30 -11.20
N ILE A 31 2.70 21.85 -12.02
CA ILE A 31 2.39 21.12 -13.26
C ILE A 31 1.70 19.78 -12.97
N THR A 32 2.18 19.05 -11.96
CA THR A 32 1.53 17.79 -11.54
C THR A 32 0.09 18.05 -11.11
N ALA A 33 -0.17 19.10 -10.32
CA ALA A 33 -1.52 19.48 -9.92
C ALA A 33 -2.41 19.85 -11.12
N LEU A 34 -1.86 20.54 -12.13
CA LEU A 34 -2.58 20.79 -13.37
C LEU A 34 -2.90 19.49 -14.13
N CYS A 35 -2.00 18.51 -14.13
CA CYS A 35 -2.24 17.19 -14.73
C CYS A 35 -3.32 16.40 -13.99
N ALA A 36 -3.34 16.48 -12.66
CA ALA A 36 -4.30 15.78 -11.80
C ALA A 36 -5.70 16.42 -11.79
N ASN A 37 -5.81 17.73 -12.08
CA ASN A 37 -7.08 18.46 -11.98
C ASN A 37 -8.06 18.07 -13.10
N LYS A 38 -9.18 17.46 -12.75
CA LYS A 38 -10.21 16.92 -13.64
C LYS A 38 -11.16 17.97 -14.23
N ALA A 39 -11.16 19.19 -13.72
CA ALA A 39 -12.19 20.19 -14.06
C ALA A 39 -12.31 20.55 -15.55
N HIS A 40 -11.38 20.11 -16.40
CA HIS A 40 -11.33 20.47 -17.81
C HIS A 40 -11.38 19.29 -18.80
N SER A 41 -11.43 18.03 -18.35
CA SER A 41 -11.25 16.87 -19.26
C SER A 41 -12.53 16.12 -19.61
N GLY A 42 -13.58 16.20 -18.79
CA GLY A 42 -14.84 15.45 -19.04
C GLY A 42 -14.69 13.91 -19.05
N VAL A 43 -13.47 13.41 -18.93
CA VAL A 43 -13.13 11.98 -18.86
C VAL A 43 -12.80 11.64 -17.42
N ASP A 44 -13.35 10.57 -16.90
CA ASP A 44 -12.99 10.04 -15.58
C ASP A 44 -11.61 9.40 -15.68
N ASP A 45 -10.59 10.24 -15.55
CA ASP A 45 -9.21 9.79 -15.47
C ASP A 45 -8.99 9.20 -14.09
N GLY A 46 -8.60 7.92 -14.01
CA GLY A 46 -8.26 7.23 -12.77
C GLY A 46 -7.16 7.95 -11.96
N PRO A 47 -6.72 7.39 -10.85
CA PRO A 47 -5.74 8.04 -9.98
C PRO A 47 -4.39 8.23 -10.67
N LEU A 48 -3.63 9.26 -10.22
CA LEU A 48 -2.30 9.61 -10.69
C LEU A 48 -1.25 9.11 -9.69
N LEU A 49 -0.22 8.43 -10.18
CA LEU A 49 0.93 8.02 -9.37
C LEU A 49 2.10 8.98 -9.58
N ILE A 50 2.71 9.44 -8.50
CA ILE A 50 3.95 10.20 -8.51
C ILE A 50 5.05 9.34 -7.87
N VAL A 51 6.18 9.22 -8.57
CA VAL A 51 7.32 8.44 -8.09
C VAL A 51 8.53 9.37 -7.94
N ALA A 52 9.13 9.37 -6.76
CA ALA A 52 10.37 10.07 -6.45
C ALA A 52 11.51 9.08 -6.14
N GLY A 53 12.75 9.56 -6.13
CA GLY A 53 13.93 8.72 -5.97
C GLY A 53 13.98 7.98 -4.63
N ASP A 54 13.65 8.65 -3.54
CA ASP A 54 13.65 8.11 -2.18
C ASP A 54 12.48 8.65 -1.36
N PHE A 55 12.35 8.18 -0.12
CA PHE A 55 11.27 8.58 0.78
C PHE A 55 11.29 10.07 1.14
N TYR A 56 12.46 10.68 1.29
CA TYR A 56 12.56 12.10 1.65
C TYR A 56 12.10 12.99 0.51
N LEU A 57 12.48 12.65 -0.73
CA LEU A 57 12.04 13.36 -1.93
C LEU A 57 10.54 13.16 -2.16
N ALA A 58 10.04 11.93 -1.97
CA ALA A 58 8.61 11.63 -2.06
C ALA A 58 7.80 12.44 -1.04
N ARG A 59 8.25 12.50 0.20
CA ARG A 59 7.59 13.28 1.26
C ARG A 59 7.62 14.79 0.95
N ALA A 60 8.76 15.31 0.50
CA ALA A 60 8.86 16.72 0.12
C ALA A 60 7.92 17.09 -1.04
N PHE A 61 7.79 16.20 -2.02
CA PHE A 61 6.85 16.38 -3.14
C PHE A 61 5.39 16.30 -2.67
N TYR A 62 5.08 15.34 -1.80
CA TYR A 62 3.77 15.18 -1.18
C TYR A 62 3.32 16.44 -0.42
N GLU A 63 4.18 17.01 0.43
CA GLU A 63 3.85 18.23 1.21
C GLU A 63 3.53 19.41 0.29
N GLN A 64 4.22 19.54 -0.84
CA GLN A 64 3.94 20.59 -1.81
C GLN A 64 2.62 20.35 -2.54
N LEU A 65 2.34 19.11 -2.95
CA LEU A 65 1.09 18.75 -3.62
C LEU A 65 -0.11 18.90 -2.71
N LYS A 66 0.01 18.57 -1.42
CA LYS A 66 -1.06 18.71 -0.43
C LYS A 66 -1.54 20.16 -0.27
N CYS A 67 -0.68 21.13 -0.55
CA CYS A 67 -1.09 22.55 -0.60
C CYS A 67 -1.91 22.91 -1.85
N LEU A 68 -1.87 22.07 -2.89
CA LEU A 68 -2.48 22.34 -4.20
C LEU A 68 -3.67 21.43 -4.52
N LEU A 69 -3.71 20.23 -3.94
CA LEU A 69 -4.71 19.20 -4.19
C LEU A 69 -5.24 18.64 -2.87
N PRO A 70 -6.55 18.42 -2.71
CA PRO A 70 -7.13 17.88 -1.49
C PRO A 70 -6.90 16.36 -1.32
N ASP A 71 -6.88 15.61 -2.44
CA ASP A 71 -6.96 14.15 -2.44
C ASP A 71 -5.60 13.51 -2.75
N VAL A 72 -4.57 13.94 -2.02
CA VAL A 72 -3.17 13.45 -2.15
C VAL A 72 -2.82 12.59 -0.95
N GLU A 73 -2.30 11.39 -1.21
CA GLU A 73 -1.81 10.47 -0.18
C GLU A 73 -0.34 10.09 -0.42
N LEU A 74 0.41 9.90 0.67
CA LEU A 74 1.77 9.38 0.64
C LEU A 74 1.75 7.89 0.94
N LEU A 75 2.28 7.08 0.02
CA LEU A 75 2.40 5.63 0.18
C LEU A 75 3.81 5.27 0.64
N PRO A 76 4.01 4.92 1.93
CA PRO A 76 5.30 4.46 2.40
C PRO A 76 5.58 3.03 1.92
N ALA A 77 6.87 2.69 1.77
CA ALA A 77 7.30 1.33 1.58
C ALA A 77 7.06 0.49 2.85
N ARG A 78 6.87 -0.83 2.68
CA ARG A 78 6.90 -1.75 3.83
C ARG A 78 8.32 -1.84 4.36
N ASP A 79 8.45 -1.79 5.68
CA ASP A 79 9.70 -2.00 6.37
C ASP A 79 10.08 -3.50 6.30
N ASP A 80 11.37 -3.78 6.34
CA ASP A 80 12.02 -5.09 6.47
C ASP A 80 11.22 -6.31 5.95
N THR A 81 11.13 -6.43 4.63
CA THR A 81 10.35 -7.49 3.97
C THR A 81 11.05 -8.86 3.95
N LEU A 82 12.30 -8.96 4.41
CA LEU A 82 13.10 -10.19 4.36
C LEU A 82 13.06 -11.01 5.65
N VAL A 83 12.66 -10.42 6.77
CA VAL A 83 12.65 -11.09 8.08
C VAL A 83 11.23 -11.08 8.64
N TYR A 84 10.75 -12.27 9.00
CA TYR A 84 9.51 -12.36 9.74
C TYR A 84 9.71 -11.87 11.18
N ARG A 85 8.81 -10.99 11.63
CA ARG A 85 8.76 -10.50 13.01
C ARG A 85 7.33 -10.62 13.53
N ASP A 86 7.16 -11.15 14.73
CA ASP A 86 5.84 -11.38 15.33
C ASP A 86 5.02 -10.12 15.58
N ALA A 87 5.67 -8.99 15.74
CA ALA A 87 5.03 -7.71 15.93
C ALA A 87 5.61 -6.70 14.93
N LEU A 88 4.76 -6.21 14.04
CA LEU A 88 4.99 -4.99 13.29
C LEU A 88 4.15 -3.92 13.97
N SER A 89 4.79 -3.05 14.69
CA SER A 89 4.18 -1.84 15.24
C SER A 89 4.89 -0.64 14.64
N GLY A 90 4.13 0.33 14.18
CA GLY A 90 4.69 1.57 13.71
C GLY A 90 3.69 2.37 12.90
N GLU A 91 3.84 3.66 12.98
CA GLU A 91 3.06 4.65 12.24
C GLU A 91 3.07 4.38 10.72
N ASN A 92 4.20 3.92 10.16
CA ASN A 92 4.34 3.58 8.74
C ASN A 92 3.39 2.48 8.29
N VAL A 93 3.18 1.44 9.10
CA VAL A 93 2.33 0.30 8.77
C VAL A 93 0.87 0.73 8.69
N LEU A 94 0.39 1.50 9.68
CA LEU A 94 -0.97 2.01 9.71
C LEU A 94 -1.21 3.04 8.60
N THR A 95 -0.25 3.95 8.38
CA THR A 95 -0.29 4.92 7.28
C THR A 95 -0.37 4.20 5.94
N ARG A 96 0.43 3.16 5.73
CA ARG A 96 0.41 2.37 4.50
C ARG A 96 -0.95 1.71 4.28
N LEU A 97 -1.51 1.00 5.26
CA LEU A 97 -2.82 0.35 5.14
C LEU A 97 -3.95 1.35 4.87
N LYS A 98 -3.93 2.52 5.55
CA LYS A 98 -4.85 3.61 5.28
C LYS A 98 -4.74 4.08 3.82
N THR A 99 -3.52 4.33 3.34
CA THR A 99 -3.29 4.77 1.96
C THR A 99 -3.74 3.71 0.95
N LEU A 100 -3.48 2.42 1.19
CA LEU A 100 -3.96 1.33 0.33
C LEU A 100 -5.49 1.31 0.26
N LYS A 101 -6.19 1.48 1.40
CA LYS A 101 -7.65 1.64 1.43
C LYS A 101 -8.11 2.83 0.59
N ASP A 102 -7.49 4.00 0.78
CA ASP A 102 -7.91 5.23 0.09
C ASP A 102 -7.67 5.12 -1.44
N ILE A 103 -6.66 4.36 -1.86
CA ILE A 103 -6.42 4.01 -3.26
C ILE A 103 -7.56 3.14 -3.82
N VAL A 104 -7.86 1.99 -3.19
CA VAL A 104 -8.84 1.04 -3.75
C VAL A 104 -10.27 1.56 -3.68
N THR A 105 -10.60 2.38 -2.69
CA THR A 105 -11.91 3.04 -2.56
C THR A 105 -12.05 4.29 -3.43
N GLY A 106 -10.97 4.71 -4.11
CA GLY A 106 -10.97 5.87 -4.99
C GLY A 106 -10.99 7.22 -4.27
N ARG A 107 -10.69 7.27 -2.97
CA ARG A 107 -10.52 8.52 -2.20
C ARG A 107 -9.21 9.20 -2.55
N ALA A 108 -8.10 8.46 -2.63
CA ALA A 108 -6.84 8.97 -3.11
C ALA A 108 -6.90 9.13 -4.63
N LYS A 109 -6.92 10.37 -5.11
CA LYS A 109 -6.86 10.70 -6.55
C LYS A 109 -5.43 10.88 -7.02
N THR A 110 -4.53 11.18 -6.11
CA THR A 110 -3.10 11.36 -6.35
C THR A 110 -2.32 10.65 -5.27
N VAL A 111 -1.39 9.80 -5.65
CA VAL A 111 -0.57 9.01 -4.74
C VAL A 111 0.90 9.30 -4.99
N VAL A 112 1.64 9.63 -3.96
CA VAL A 112 3.09 9.85 -4.01
C VAL A 112 3.79 8.67 -3.37
N CYS A 113 4.80 8.12 -4.02
CA CYS A 113 5.63 7.06 -3.46
C CYS A 113 7.10 7.22 -3.85
N CYS A 114 7.98 6.45 -3.21
CA CYS A 114 9.39 6.35 -3.60
C CYS A 114 9.67 5.12 -4.46
N ALA A 115 10.87 5.06 -5.04
CA ALA A 115 11.34 3.91 -5.82
C ALA A 115 11.21 2.59 -5.07
N GLU A 116 11.50 2.58 -3.77
CA GLU A 116 11.40 1.41 -2.91
C GLU A 116 9.96 0.88 -2.82
N ALA A 117 8.97 1.76 -2.60
CA ALA A 117 7.56 1.38 -2.58
C ALA A 117 7.08 0.90 -3.96
N LEU A 118 7.55 1.52 -5.06
CA LEU A 118 7.23 1.09 -6.42
C LEU A 118 7.69 -0.33 -6.72
N MET A 119 8.83 -0.74 -6.14
CA MET A 119 9.43 -2.05 -6.35
C MET A 119 8.76 -3.18 -5.56
N GLN A 120 7.96 -2.88 -4.57
CA GLN A 120 7.32 -3.90 -3.73
C GLN A 120 6.13 -4.55 -4.42
N ILE A 121 5.83 -5.80 -4.02
CA ILE A 121 4.57 -6.44 -4.39
C ILE A 121 3.44 -5.97 -3.47
N TYR A 122 2.23 -6.06 -3.97
CA TYR A 122 1.00 -5.61 -3.33
C TYR A 122 0.00 -6.76 -3.24
N PRO A 123 -0.99 -6.70 -2.33
CA PRO A 123 -2.09 -7.65 -2.33
C PRO A 123 -2.89 -7.57 -3.63
N ASP A 124 -3.70 -8.59 -3.90
CA ASP A 124 -4.70 -8.48 -4.94
C ASP A 124 -5.69 -7.35 -4.63
N ARG A 125 -6.00 -6.51 -5.63
CA ARG A 125 -6.87 -5.34 -5.46
C ARG A 125 -8.27 -5.72 -4.99
N ASP A 126 -8.86 -6.72 -5.64
CA ASP A 126 -10.24 -7.12 -5.36
C ASP A 126 -10.32 -7.81 -3.99
N ALA A 127 -9.30 -8.61 -3.64
CA ALA A 127 -9.18 -9.20 -2.32
C ALA A 127 -9.08 -8.12 -1.22
N PHE A 128 -8.28 -7.06 -1.43
CA PHE A 128 -8.19 -5.97 -0.46
C PHE A 128 -9.52 -5.20 -0.36
N LEU A 129 -10.13 -4.87 -1.50
CA LEU A 129 -11.40 -4.11 -1.55
C LEU A 129 -12.56 -4.90 -0.92
N SER A 130 -12.61 -6.22 -1.11
CA SER A 130 -13.68 -7.06 -0.54
C SER A 130 -13.65 -7.11 1.00
N HIS A 131 -12.54 -6.75 1.62
CA HIS A 131 -12.39 -6.63 3.07
C HIS A 131 -12.55 -5.19 3.58
N CYS A 132 -12.86 -4.23 2.70
CA CYS A 132 -13.31 -2.90 3.09
C CYS A 132 -14.84 -2.93 3.25
N MET A 133 -15.34 -2.56 4.43
CA MET A 133 -16.77 -2.60 4.74
C MET A 133 -17.24 -1.25 5.27
N THR A 134 -18.47 -0.87 4.94
CA THR A 134 -19.19 0.21 5.58
C THR A 134 -20.42 -0.36 6.26
N VAL A 135 -20.53 -0.17 7.57
CA VAL A 135 -21.70 -0.52 8.37
C VAL A 135 -22.55 0.74 8.55
N GLU A 136 -23.83 0.67 8.22
CA GLU A 136 -24.75 1.81 8.26
C GLU A 136 -25.85 1.58 9.30
N LYS A 137 -26.20 2.62 10.04
CA LYS A 137 -27.31 2.59 10.98
C LYS A 137 -28.64 2.32 10.28
N GLY A 138 -29.51 1.49 10.89
CA GLY A 138 -30.81 1.12 10.35
C GLY A 138 -30.76 0.05 9.25
N ARG A 139 -29.59 -0.50 8.95
CA ARG A 139 -29.44 -1.65 8.05
C ARG A 139 -29.22 -2.93 8.82
N SER A 140 -29.63 -4.06 8.23
CA SER A 140 -29.44 -5.38 8.81
C SER A 140 -28.17 -6.04 8.27
N TYR A 141 -27.42 -6.65 9.16
CA TYR A 141 -26.21 -7.39 8.88
C TYR A 141 -26.16 -8.68 9.69
N ASP A 142 -25.58 -9.73 9.12
CA ASP A 142 -25.21 -10.93 9.87
C ASP A 142 -23.96 -10.63 10.70
N LEU A 143 -24.10 -10.57 12.02
CA LEU A 143 -23.02 -10.25 12.95
C LEU A 143 -21.89 -11.29 12.91
N ASP A 144 -22.21 -12.57 12.74
CA ASP A 144 -21.21 -13.64 12.63
C ASP A 144 -20.40 -13.50 11.33
N ALA A 145 -21.04 -13.07 10.23
CA ALA A 145 -20.35 -12.76 8.97
C ALA A 145 -19.41 -11.56 9.13
N ILE A 146 -19.82 -10.49 9.84
CA ILE A 146 -18.93 -9.35 10.14
C ILE A 146 -17.72 -9.82 10.96
N VAL A 147 -17.93 -10.62 12.00
CA VAL A 147 -16.85 -11.14 12.85
C VAL A 147 -15.88 -12.00 12.03
N SER A 148 -16.39 -12.86 11.17
CA SER A 148 -15.56 -13.68 10.27
C SER A 148 -14.73 -12.80 9.34
N MET A 149 -15.33 -11.79 8.73
CA MET A 149 -14.65 -10.83 7.86
C MET A 149 -13.58 -10.05 8.63
N LEU A 150 -13.84 -9.61 9.87
CA LEU A 150 -12.84 -8.93 10.70
C LEU A 150 -11.61 -9.81 10.95
N VAL A 151 -11.80 -11.09 11.25
CA VAL A 151 -10.68 -12.04 11.43
C VAL A 151 -9.90 -12.20 10.12
N GLU A 152 -10.58 -12.36 8.99
CA GLU A 152 -9.96 -12.46 7.67
C GLU A 152 -9.25 -11.18 7.25
N ALA A 153 -9.77 -10.02 7.67
CA ALA A 153 -9.17 -8.70 7.48
C ALA A 153 -8.00 -8.39 8.44
N GLY A 154 -7.58 -9.35 9.29
CA GLY A 154 -6.41 -9.24 10.15
C GLY A 154 -6.68 -8.65 11.53
N TYR A 155 -7.93 -8.45 11.91
CA TYR A 155 -8.28 -7.97 13.25
C TYR A 155 -8.12 -9.06 14.29
N LYS A 156 -7.62 -8.69 15.45
CA LYS A 156 -7.52 -9.57 16.60
C LYS A 156 -8.64 -9.32 17.58
N ARG A 157 -9.34 -10.39 18.02
CA ARG A 157 -10.37 -10.30 19.05
C ARG A 157 -9.74 -10.15 20.42
N GLU A 158 -10.18 -9.13 21.17
CA GLU A 158 -9.76 -8.86 22.55
C GLU A 158 -10.98 -8.53 23.42
N PRO A 159 -10.91 -8.76 24.74
CA PRO A 159 -12.02 -8.43 25.65
C PRO A 159 -12.31 -6.93 25.71
N GLN A 160 -11.27 -6.11 25.55
CA GLN A 160 -11.31 -4.65 25.52
C GLN A 160 -10.32 -4.14 24.48
N LEU A 161 -10.68 -3.09 23.74
CA LEU A 161 -9.81 -2.51 22.72
C LEU A 161 -8.67 -1.74 23.38
N THR A 162 -7.45 -2.06 22.96
CA THR A 162 -6.22 -1.43 23.44
C THR A 162 -5.46 -0.73 22.32
N ASP A 163 -5.73 -1.09 21.05
CA ASP A 163 -4.98 -0.60 19.90
C ASP A 163 -5.79 -0.76 18.60
N VAL A 164 -5.33 -0.11 17.54
CA VAL A 164 -5.86 -0.23 16.17
C VAL A 164 -5.73 -1.68 15.66
N GLY A 165 -6.66 -2.12 14.82
CA GLY A 165 -6.69 -3.49 14.30
C GLY A 165 -7.18 -4.51 15.34
N ARG A 166 -7.96 -4.06 16.31
CA ARG A 166 -8.60 -4.92 17.32
C ARG A 166 -10.11 -4.78 17.25
N PHE A 167 -10.81 -5.85 17.69
CA PHE A 167 -12.25 -5.81 17.90
C PHE A 167 -12.66 -6.57 19.16
N SER A 168 -13.79 -6.21 19.72
CA SER A 168 -14.43 -6.87 20.86
C SER A 168 -15.88 -7.13 20.53
N LEU A 169 -16.39 -8.30 20.89
CA LEU A 169 -17.81 -8.64 20.78
C LEU A 169 -18.34 -9.08 22.13
N ARG A 170 -19.38 -8.39 22.61
CA ARG A 170 -20.07 -8.63 23.90
C ARG A 170 -21.58 -8.61 23.69
N GLY A 171 -22.18 -9.80 23.54
CA GLY A 171 -23.60 -9.91 23.13
C GLY A 171 -23.78 -9.25 21.76
N ASP A 172 -24.71 -8.32 21.67
CA ASP A 172 -25.06 -7.60 20.45
C ASP A 172 -24.27 -6.29 20.27
N ILE A 173 -23.14 -6.12 20.99
CA ILE A 173 -22.29 -4.95 20.91
C ILE A 173 -20.94 -5.32 20.29
N LEU A 174 -20.65 -4.75 19.13
CA LEU A 174 -19.40 -4.88 18.41
C LEU A 174 -18.59 -3.58 18.53
N ASP A 175 -17.44 -3.65 19.17
CA ASP A 175 -16.46 -2.58 19.22
C ASP A 175 -15.34 -2.89 18.21
N VAL A 176 -14.99 -1.94 17.34
CA VAL A 176 -13.92 -2.09 16.35
C VAL A 176 -13.05 -0.84 16.33
N TRP A 177 -11.71 -1.01 16.34
CA TRP A 177 -10.80 0.10 16.07
C TRP A 177 -10.19 -0.06 14.68
N SER A 178 -10.82 0.58 13.71
CA SER A 178 -10.45 0.47 12.31
C SER A 178 -9.16 1.22 11.99
N VAL A 179 -8.41 0.69 11.02
CA VAL A 179 -7.20 1.34 10.51
C VAL A 179 -7.57 2.67 9.85
N GLY A 180 -6.85 3.73 10.23
CA GLY A 180 -7.08 5.08 9.73
C GLY A 180 -8.10 5.89 10.53
N GLU A 181 -8.75 5.28 11.53
CA GLU A 181 -9.67 5.99 12.43
C GLU A 181 -8.94 6.41 13.72
N GLU A 182 -9.20 7.64 14.17
CA GLU A 182 -8.63 8.19 15.40
C GLU A 182 -9.21 7.52 16.66
N TYR A 183 -10.50 7.16 16.59
CA TYR A 183 -11.23 6.55 17.71
C TYR A 183 -11.86 5.22 17.29
N PRO A 184 -11.97 4.25 18.22
CA PRO A 184 -12.77 3.05 17.99
C PRO A 184 -14.24 3.38 17.87
N VAL A 185 -14.94 2.55 17.11
CA VAL A 185 -16.39 2.63 16.92
C VAL A 185 -17.09 1.51 17.66
N ARG A 186 -18.20 1.83 18.31
CA ARG A 186 -19.15 0.90 18.92
C ARG A 186 -20.39 0.82 18.08
N ILE A 187 -20.74 -0.39 17.67
CA ILE A 187 -21.91 -0.73 16.86
C ILE A 187 -22.83 -1.59 17.71
N GLU A 188 -24.02 -1.09 17.99
CA GLU A 188 -25.02 -1.78 18.80
C GLU A 188 -26.09 -2.35 17.86
N PHE A 189 -26.34 -3.65 17.99
CA PHE A 189 -27.33 -4.38 17.20
C PHE A 189 -28.59 -4.64 18.04
N PHE A 190 -29.73 -4.66 17.37
CA PHE A 190 -30.98 -5.23 17.87
C PHE A 190 -31.41 -6.33 16.90
N GLY A 191 -31.15 -7.59 17.27
CA GLY A 191 -31.17 -8.69 16.30
C GLY A 191 -30.12 -8.48 15.22
N ASP A 192 -30.52 -8.45 13.96
CA ASP A 192 -29.61 -8.20 12.82
C ASP A 192 -29.53 -6.71 12.44
N GLU A 193 -30.37 -5.84 12.98
CA GLU A 193 -30.41 -4.42 12.64
C GLU A 193 -29.43 -3.61 13.49
N VAL A 194 -28.67 -2.71 12.83
CA VAL A 194 -27.80 -1.76 13.52
C VAL A 194 -28.64 -0.62 14.10
N GLU A 195 -28.82 -0.63 15.42
CA GLU A 195 -29.61 0.37 16.13
C GLU A 195 -28.82 1.66 16.36
N LYS A 196 -27.52 1.52 16.73
CA LYS A 196 -26.69 2.67 17.06
C LYS A 196 -25.23 2.47 16.66
N ILE A 197 -24.63 3.57 16.18
CA ILE A 197 -23.19 3.65 15.90
C ILE A 197 -22.66 4.89 16.62
N ARG A 198 -21.53 4.74 17.34
CA ARG A 198 -20.87 5.86 18.02
C ARG A 198 -19.39 5.64 18.15
N PHE A 199 -18.61 6.69 17.99
CA PHE A 199 -17.20 6.71 18.34
C PHE A 199 -17.03 6.88 19.87
N PHE A 200 -15.99 6.28 20.42
CA PHE A 200 -15.71 6.36 21.84
C PHE A 200 -14.21 6.40 22.13
N ASP A 201 -13.85 6.86 23.29
CA ASP A 201 -12.49 6.88 23.77
C ASP A 201 -12.12 5.51 24.37
N ALA A 202 -11.04 4.90 23.87
CA ALA A 202 -10.64 3.55 24.27
C ALA A 202 -10.19 3.46 25.75
N GLU A 203 -9.61 4.54 26.30
CA GLU A 203 -9.09 4.56 27.66
C GLU A 203 -10.21 4.68 28.71
N ASN A 204 -11.10 5.66 28.53
CA ASN A 204 -12.15 5.97 29.50
C ASN A 204 -13.52 5.44 29.12
N GLN A 205 -13.69 4.85 27.94
CA GLN A 205 -14.94 4.28 27.41
C GLN A 205 -16.09 5.30 27.21
N LEU A 206 -15.78 6.59 27.24
CA LEU A 206 -16.78 7.63 27.05
C LEU A 206 -17.11 7.82 25.57
N SER A 207 -18.39 7.95 25.27
CA SER A 207 -18.85 8.29 23.91
C SER A 207 -18.36 9.66 23.51
N LYS A 208 -17.87 9.78 22.27
CA LYS A 208 -17.44 11.04 21.65
C LYS A 208 -18.57 11.62 20.80
N GLU A 209 -18.96 10.91 19.75
CA GLU A 209 -20.00 11.34 18.84
C GLU A 209 -20.80 10.16 18.30
N ASP A 210 -22.07 10.40 17.98
CA ASP A 210 -22.91 9.45 17.25
C ASP A 210 -22.63 9.55 15.75
N ALA A 211 -22.67 8.42 15.05
CA ALA A 211 -22.43 8.33 13.61
C ALA A 211 -23.59 7.62 12.90
N SER A 212 -23.78 7.95 11.63
CA SER A 212 -24.72 7.24 10.75
C SER A 212 -24.10 6.01 10.10
N SER A 213 -22.78 5.93 10.04
CA SER A 213 -22.03 4.82 9.46
C SER A 213 -20.66 4.67 10.10
N ALA A 214 -20.08 3.48 9.99
CA ALA A 214 -18.74 3.17 10.40
C ALA A 214 -18.00 2.46 9.25
N GLU A 215 -16.77 2.88 8.97
CA GLU A 215 -15.93 2.25 7.97
C GLU A 215 -14.92 1.32 8.62
N ILE A 216 -14.84 0.11 8.10
CA ILE A 216 -13.90 -0.92 8.53
C ILE A 216 -12.95 -1.19 7.36
N SER A 217 -11.66 -1.04 7.62
CA SER A 217 -10.58 -1.24 6.64
C SER A 217 -9.77 -2.46 7.00
N PRO A 218 -9.15 -3.18 6.05
CA PRO A 218 -8.22 -4.25 6.38
C PRO A 218 -7.09 -3.80 7.31
N ALA A 219 -6.77 -4.65 8.29
CA ALA A 219 -5.63 -4.50 9.19
C ALA A 219 -4.44 -5.37 8.74
N THR A 220 -4.45 -5.87 7.52
CA THR A 220 -3.41 -6.73 6.92
C THR A 220 -3.31 -6.50 5.42
N GLU A 221 -2.18 -6.85 4.83
CA GLU A 221 -2.00 -6.99 3.38
C GLU A 221 -2.07 -8.46 2.92
N PHE A 222 -2.19 -9.41 3.84
CA PHE A 222 -2.18 -10.85 3.55
C PHE A 222 -3.59 -11.44 3.62
N PHE A 223 -4.11 -11.84 2.47
CA PHE A 223 -5.43 -12.47 2.34
C PHE A 223 -5.28 -13.88 1.78
N ALA A 224 -5.97 -14.84 2.38
CA ALA A 224 -6.02 -16.21 1.88
C ALA A 224 -7.30 -16.89 2.33
N THR A 225 -8.03 -17.51 1.40
CA THR A 225 -9.11 -18.43 1.74
C THR A 225 -8.56 -19.63 2.51
N LYS A 226 -9.43 -20.42 3.11
CA LYS A 226 -9.03 -21.60 3.89
C LYS A 226 -8.24 -22.61 3.05
N GLU A 227 -8.67 -22.83 1.80
CA GLU A 227 -8.00 -23.72 0.84
C GLU A 227 -6.64 -23.13 0.42
N ARG A 228 -6.59 -21.84 0.16
CA ARG A 228 -5.34 -21.15 -0.20
C ARG A 228 -4.35 -21.15 0.95
N ALA A 229 -4.82 -20.99 2.17
CA ALA A 229 -4.01 -21.04 3.39
C ALA A 229 -3.29 -22.40 3.53
N GLU A 230 -3.96 -23.51 3.26
CA GLU A 230 -3.32 -24.83 3.28
C GLU A 230 -2.26 -24.97 2.18
N GLN A 231 -2.54 -24.50 0.96
CA GLN A 231 -1.55 -24.49 -0.12
C GLN A 231 -0.31 -23.68 0.24
N ILE A 232 -0.51 -22.49 0.82
CA ILE A 232 0.58 -21.62 1.28
C ILE A 232 1.38 -22.31 2.39
N ALA A 233 0.71 -22.92 3.35
CA ALA A 233 1.39 -23.64 4.44
C ALA A 233 2.23 -24.83 3.93
N CYS A 234 1.75 -25.55 2.93
CA CYS A 234 2.52 -26.60 2.25
C CYS A 234 3.75 -26.00 1.54
N ALA A 235 3.55 -24.93 0.74
CA ALA A 235 4.62 -24.27 0.00
C ALA A 235 5.74 -23.75 0.94
N ILE A 236 5.37 -23.16 2.09
CA ILE A 236 6.35 -22.73 3.11
C ILE A 236 7.25 -23.87 3.56
N THR A 237 6.69 -25.05 3.84
CA THR A 237 7.43 -26.19 4.33
C THR A 237 8.26 -26.88 3.24
N GLU A 238 7.75 -26.94 2.01
CA GLU A 238 8.45 -27.47 0.85
C GLU A 238 9.67 -26.62 0.50
N GLU A 239 9.52 -25.29 0.41
CA GLU A 239 10.61 -24.37 0.11
C GLU A 239 11.72 -24.42 1.18
N ALA A 240 11.35 -24.47 2.46
CA ALA A 240 12.33 -24.61 3.52
C ALA A 240 13.12 -25.93 3.45
N SER A 241 12.49 -27.00 2.97
CA SER A 241 13.11 -28.32 2.83
C SER A 241 14.02 -28.42 1.60
N ALA A 242 13.78 -27.58 0.60
CA ALA A 242 14.57 -27.56 -0.65
C ALA A 242 15.93 -26.85 -0.51
N VAL A 243 16.13 -26.06 0.55
CA VAL A 243 17.37 -25.31 0.77
C VAL A 243 18.40 -26.18 1.48
N SER A 244 19.59 -26.31 0.86
CA SER A 244 20.74 -26.98 1.47
C SER A 244 21.48 -26.00 2.39
N LEU A 245 21.32 -26.18 3.70
CA LEU A 245 21.93 -25.37 4.74
C LEU A 245 22.83 -26.22 5.64
N GLN A 246 23.75 -25.56 6.35
CA GLN A 246 24.45 -26.19 7.47
C GLN A 246 23.45 -26.68 8.53
N PRO A 247 23.76 -27.76 9.29
CA PRO A 247 22.78 -28.41 10.19
C PRO A 247 22.05 -27.44 11.12
N ASP A 248 22.80 -26.54 11.80
CA ASP A 248 22.23 -25.58 12.75
C ASP A 248 21.26 -24.57 12.08
N TYR A 249 21.60 -24.13 10.87
CA TYR A 249 20.76 -23.20 10.12
C TYR A 249 19.55 -23.89 9.49
N SER A 250 19.70 -25.18 9.13
CA SER A 250 18.58 -26.00 8.68
C SER A 250 17.52 -26.18 9.78
N VAL A 251 17.93 -26.30 11.05
CA VAL A 251 17.00 -26.34 12.18
C VAL A 251 16.21 -25.04 12.29
N LYS A 252 16.89 -23.89 12.27
CA LYS A 252 16.23 -22.57 12.32
C LYS A 252 15.22 -22.36 11.19
N ALA A 253 15.60 -22.68 9.95
CA ALA A 253 14.70 -22.55 8.79
C ALA A 253 13.47 -23.45 8.93
N LYS A 254 13.62 -24.67 9.46
CA LYS A 254 12.51 -25.60 9.74
C LYS A 254 11.60 -25.08 10.86
N GLU A 255 12.16 -24.54 11.92
CA GLU A 255 11.38 -23.94 13.01
C GLU A 255 10.57 -22.75 12.51
N LEU A 256 11.20 -21.83 11.77
CA LEU A 256 10.53 -20.68 11.15
C LEU A 256 9.40 -21.13 10.21
N SER A 257 9.67 -22.07 9.30
CA SER A 257 8.68 -22.57 8.35
C SER A 257 7.52 -23.26 9.04
N SER A 258 7.79 -24.08 10.06
CA SER A 258 6.76 -24.78 10.83
C SER A 258 5.87 -23.80 11.61
N ALA A 259 6.46 -22.79 12.24
CA ALA A 259 5.72 -21.75 12.95
C ALA A 259 4.81 -20.94 12.00
N LEU A 260 5.34 -20.52 10.86
CA LEU A 260 4.56 -19.77 9.85
C LEU A 260 3.42 -20.63 9.26
N ALA A 261 3.69 -21.89 8.89
CA ALA A 261 2.69 -22.79 8.36
C ALA A 261 1.55 -23.05 9.38
N ALA A 262 1.89 -23.23 10.66
CA ALA A 262 0.91 -23.40 11.73
C ALA A 262 0.03 -22.16 11.90
N ARG A 263 0.61 -20.97 11.86
CA ARG A 263 -0.15 -19.69 11.93
C ARG A 263 -1.11 -19.51 10.76
N VAL A 264 -0.64 -19.78 9.55
CA VAL A 264 -1.49 -19.70 8.35
C VAL A 264 -2.66 -20.65 8.45
N ARG A 265 -2.43 -21.92 8.88
CA ARG A 265 -3.49 -22.93 9.09
C ARG A 265 -4.48 -22.57 10.17
N SER A 266 -4.03 -21.93 11.26
CA SER A 266 -4.92 -21.51 12.36
C SER A 266 -5.84 -20.35 11.97
N GLY A 267 -5.70 -19.79 10.77
CA GLY A 267 -6.48 -18.61 10.34
C GLY A 267 -5.93 -17.28 10.86
N ASP A 268 -4.72 -17.27 11.44
CA ASP A 268 -4.07 -16.01 11.79
C ASP A 268 -3.83 -15.17 10.52
N ARG A 269 -4.24 -13.91 10.54
CA ARG A 269 -4.08 -12.92 9.46
C ARG A 269 -3.40 -11.66 9.97
N ASN A 270 -2.64 -11.77 11.05
CA ASN A 270 -1.87 -10.66 11.61
C ASN A 270 -1.06 -9.97 10.51
N ILE A 271 -0.91 -8.65 10.63
CA ILE A 271 -0.13 -7.79 9.71
C ILE A 271 1.30 -8.29 9.47
N ALA A 272 1.91 -8.95 10.45
CA ALA A 272 3.21 -9.60 10.31
C ALA A 272 3.26 -10.65 9.19
N LEU A 273 2.12 -11.24 8.82
CA LEU A 273 2.00 -12.19 7.73
C LEU A 273 2.12 -11.53 6.33
N GLY A 274 2.23 -10.21 6.22
CA GLY A 274 2.68 -9.54 5.00
C GLY A 274 4.02 -10.07 4.48
N PHE A 275 4.85 -10.69 5.34
CA PHE A 275 6.03 -11.47 4.95
C PHE A 275 5.68 -12.61 3.96
N LEU A 276 4.48 -13.19 4.05
CA LEU A 276 4.01 -14.28 3.18
C LEU A 276 3.34 -13.79 1.88
N LEU A 277 3.27 -12.48 1.66
CA LEU A 277 2.61 -11.91 0.50
C LEU A 277 3.07 -12.49 -0.85
N PRO A 278 4.39 -12.81 -1.07
CA PRO A 278 4.84 -13.45 -2.31
C PRO A 278 4.18 -14.79 -2.62
N LEU A 279 3.69 -15.51 -1.62
CA LEU A 279 2.97 -16.76 -1.78
C LEU A 279 1.46 -16.57 -2.03
N ALA A 280 0.92 -15.40 -1.69
CA ALA A 280 -0.50 -15.10 -1.81
C ALA A 280 -0.83 -14.26 -3.05
N ALA A 281 0.06 -13.33 -3.44
CA ALA A 281 -0.16 -12.37 -4.50
C ALA A 281 1.12 -12.06 -5.29
N ASN A 282 0.95 -11.55 -6.51
CA ASN A 282 2.03 -11.05 -7.35
C ASN A 282 1.55 -9.79 -8.10
N CYS A 283 0.92 -8.88 -7.37
CA CYS A 283 0.39 -7.63 -7.91
C CYS A 283 1.45 -6.53 -7.77
N ASP A 284 1.64 -5.72 -8.79
CA ASP A 284 2.44 -4.50 -8.72
C ASP A 284 1.58 -3.30 -8.34
N LEU A 285 2.24 -2.19 -7.98
CA LEU A 285 1.54 -0.98 -7.55
C LEU A 285 0.59 -0.43 -8.61
N TYR A 286 0.95 -0.49 -9.89
CA TYR A 286 0.08 0.01 -10.97
C TYR A 286 -1.22 -0.77 -11.07
N SER A 287 -1.12 -2.09 -11.03
CA SER A 287 -2.28 -2.99 -11.07
C SER A 287 -3.14 -2.84 -9.82
N PHE A 288 -2.51 -2.77 -8.64
CA PHE A 288 -3.22 -2.54 -7.38
C PHE A 288 -3.96 -1.21 -7.37
N GLY A 289 -3.29 -0.13 -7.78
CA GLY A 289 -3.84 1.22 -7.73
C GLY A 289 -4.82 1.55 -8.87
N GLY A 290 -4.75 0.83 -9.99
CA GLY A 290 -5.54 1.17 -11.19
C GLY A 290 -5.17 2.53 -11.75
N PHE A 291 -3.89 2.92 -11.66
CA PHE A 291 -3.42 4.23 -12.11
C PHE A 291 -3.54 4.37 -13.62
N THR A 292 -3.94 5.57 -14.07
CA THR A 292 -4.07 5.91 -15.48
C THR A 292 -2.91 6.79 -15.97
N GLY A 293 -2.17 7.37 -15.05
CA GLY A 293 -1.03 8.20 -15.32
C GLY A 293 0.06 8.07 -14.26
N ALA A 294 1.30 8.37 -14.65
CA ALA A 294 2.44 8.41 -13.76
C ALA A 294 3.30 9.66 -13.99
N VAL A 295 3.80 10.23 -12.91
CA VAL A 295 4.77 11.32 -12.90
C VAL A 295 6.05 10.81 -12.24
N TYR A 296 7.18 10.96 -12.91
CA TYR A 296 8.48 10.55 -12.42
C TYR A 296 9.33 11.79 -12.13
N ASP A 297 9.73 11.96 -10.88
CA ASP A 297 10.66 13.03 -10.49
C ASP A 297 12.11 12.53 -10.57
N GLU A 298 12.82 12.90 -11.64
CA GLU A 298 14.17 12.44 -11.98
C GLU A 298 14.24 10.93 -12.31
N VAL A 299 13.73 10.53 -13.48
CA VAL A 299 13.63 9.13 -13.94
C VAL A 299 14.91 8.34 -13.73
N LYS A 300 16.08 8.94 -14.04
CA LYS A 300 17.37 8.27 -13.88
C LYS A 300 17.65 7.96 -12.43
N GLN A 301 17.41 8.90 -11.53
CA GLN A 301 17.64 8.71 -10.09
C GLN A 301 16.71 7.63 -9.52
N ILE A 302 15.43 7.63 -9.92
CA ILE A 302 14.47 6.60 -9.48
C ILE A 302 14.95 5.22 -9.93
N TYR A 303 15.41 5.09 -11.18
CA TYR A 303 15.86 3.81 -11.70
C TYR A 303 17.17 3.34 -11.06
N ASP A 304 18.14 4.22 -10.88
CA ASP A 304 19.41 3.92 -10.21
C ASP A 304 19.14 3.47 -8.75
N ASN A 305 18.23 4.13 -8.04
CA ASN A 305 17.81 3.74 -6.69
C ASN A 305 17.07 2.39 -6.69
N ALA A 306 16.23 2.12 -7.68
CA ALA A 306 15.55 0.83 -7.82
C ALA A 306 16.55 -0.32 -8.05
N LEU A 307 17.57 -0.11 -8.89
CA LEU A 307 18.66 -1.07 -9.10
C LEU A 307 19.47 -1.32 -7.82
N LEU A 308 19.84 -0.24 -7.13
CA LEU A 308 20.59 -0.32 -5.88
C LEU A 308 19.79 -1.10 -4.82
N HIS A 309 18.53 -0.73 -4.62
CA HIS A 309 17.63 -1.40 -3.67
C HIS A 309 17.45 -2.88 -4.00
N SER A 310 17.26 -3.23 -5.28
CA SER A 310 17.18 -4.63 -5.72
C SER A 310 18.45 -5.42 -5.42
N SER A 311 19.62 -4.81 -5.65
CA SER A 311 20.92 -5.43 -5.38
C SER A 311 21.16 -5.63 -3.88
N GLU A 312 20.87 -4.62 -3.06
CA GLU A 312 20.98 -4.69 -1.60
C GLU A 312 20.03 -5.74 -1.02
N HIS A 313 18.79 -5.78 -1.50
CA HIS A 313 17.79 -6.78 -1.12
C HIS A 313 18.29 -8.20 -1.42
N ALA A 314 18.81 -8.46 -2.63
CA ALA A 314 19.34 -9.76 -3.02
C ALA A 314 20.55 -10.20 -2.16
N ASN A 315 21.47 -9.27 -1.90
CA ASN A 315 22.65 -9.54 -1.06
C ASN A 315 22.27 -9.85 0.40
N ARG A 316 21.37 -9.06 0.95
CA ARG A 316 20.84 -9.26 2.30
C ARG A 316 20.05 -10.56 2.40
N PHE A 317 19.21 -10.85 1.39
CA PHE A 317 18.48 -12.11 1.28
C PHE A 317 19.42 -13.32 1.32
N ALA A 318 20.48 -13.33 0.48
CA ALA A 318 21.44 -14.43 0.43
C ALA A 318 22.11 -14.66 1.81
N THR A 319 22.44 -13.57 2.50
CA THR A 319 23.03 -13.64 3.86
C THR A 319 22.05 -14.22 4.87
N LEU A 320 20.80 -13.75 4.89
CA LEU A 320 19.77 -14.24 5.82
C LEU A 320 19.38 -15.69 5.52
N LEU A 321 19.25 -16.04 4.25
CA LEU A 321 18.92 -17.41 3.82
C LEU A 321 20.01 -18.39 4.25
N SER A 322 21.30 -18.05 4.07
CA SER A 322 22.40 -18.90 4.49
C SER A 322 22.45 -19.16 6.00
N ARG A 323 21.81 -18.30 6.79
CA ARG A 323 21.70 -18.42 8.26
C ARG A 323 20.38 -19.03 8.73
N GLY A 324 19.47 -19.39 7.82
CA GLY A 324 18.14 -19.89 8.14
C GLY A 324 17.21 -18.85 8.78
N GLU A 325 17.49 -17.56 8.58
CA GLU A 325 16.74 -16.43 9.17
C GLU A 325 15.65 -15.89 8.23
N THR A 326 15.57 -16.39 7.02
CA THR A 326 14.52 -16.14 6.02
C THR A 326 14.24 -17.39 5.20
N LEU A 327 13.23 -17.33 4.33
CA LEU A 327 12.82 -18.44 3.48
C LEU A 327 12.86 -18.02 1.99
N PRO A 328 13.00 -18.96 1.05
CA PRO A 328 13.23 -18.67 -0.38
C PRO A 328 12.24 -17.69 -1.00
N PHE A 329 10.95 -17.80 -0.69
CA PHE A 329 9.91 -16.91 -1.24
C PHE A 329 10.12 -15.43 -0.89
N ALA A 330 10.86 -15.11 0.18
CA ALA A 330 11.10 -13.73 0.60
C ALA A 330 11.90 -12.92 -0.43
N LEU A 331 12.65 -13.58 -1.31
CA LEU A 331 13.31 -12.90 -2.44
C LEU A 331 12.29 -12.18 -3.34
N ASN A 332 11.10 -12.75 -3.49
CA ASN A 332 10.04 -12.25 -4.36
C ASN A 332 9.18 -11.12 -3.73
N GLN A 333 9.62 -10.53 -2.62
CA GLN A 333 9.00 -9.33 -2.04
C GLN A 333 9.11 -8.10 -2.93
N LEU A 334 10.08 -8.12 -3.86
CA LEU A 334 10.29 -7.08 -4.84
C LEU A 334 10.04 -7.60 -6.25
N ILE A 335 9.47 -6.75 -7.09
CA ILE A 335 9.45 -6.95 -8.55
C ILE A 335 10.81 -6.49 -9.14
N ASN A 336 11.14 -6.96 -10.32
CA ASN A 336 12.34 -6.47 -10.98
C ASN A 336 12.17 -5.02 -11.47
N PRO A 337 13.26 -4.22 -11.60
CA PRO A 337 13.20 -2.84 -12.05
C PRO A 337 12.52 -2.67 -13.42
N GLU A 338 12.74 -3.58 -14.35
CA GLU A 338 12.13 -3.51 -15.69
C GLU A 338 10.60 -3.56 -15.61
N ARG A 339 10.05 -4.44 -14.76
CA ARG A 339 8.60 -4.52 -14.50
C ARG A 339 8.11 -3.23 -13.82
N ALA A 340 8.86 -2.69 -12.87
CA ALA A 340 8.49 -1.46 -12.16
C ALA A 340 8.40 -0.24 -13.09
N PHE A 341 9.13 -0.24 -14.21
CA PHE A 341 9.09 0.84 -15.20
C PHE A 341 8.28 0.50 -16.47
N SER A 342 7.57 -0.64 -16.48
CA SER A 342 6.76 -1.09 -17.65
C SER A 342 5.37 -0.47 -17.73
N PHE A 343 5.07 0.58 -16.96
CA PHE A 343 3.76 1.25 -16.95
C PHE A 343 3.35 1.70 -18.35
N LYS A 344 2.13 1.34 -18.74
CA LYS A 344 1.61 1.60 -20.11
C LYS A 344 0.71 2.84 -20.21
N GLY A 345 0.37 3.47 -19.08
CA GLY A 345 -0.43 4.70 -19.05
C GLY A 345 0.37 5.94 -19.46
N ARG A 346 -0.25 7.10 -19.36
CA ARG A 346 0.38 8.40 -19.64
C ARG A 346 1.52 8.68 -18.67
N LYS A 347 2.61 9.24 -19.18
CA LYS A 347 3.82 9.51 -18.38
C LYS A 347 4.26 10.94 -18.51
N LEU A 348 4.61 11.56 -17.38
CA LEU A 348 5.31 12.83 -17.31
C LEU A 348 6.62 12.61 -16.52
N ALA A 349 7.74 13.00 -17.08
CA ALA A 349 9.04 12.92 -16.45
C ALA A 349 9.62 14.31 -16.23
N PHE A 350 9.90 14.67 -14.99
CA PHE A 350 10.72 15.81 -14.67
C PHE A 350 12.18 15.38 -14.66
N GLN A 351 13.05 16.15 -15.28
CA GLN A 351 14.47 15.84 -15.41
C GLN A 351 15.32 17.10 -15.29
N SER A 352 16.41 17.01 -14.54
CA SER A 352 17.38 18.11 -14.41
C SER A 352 18.32 18.18 -15.59
N VAL A 353 18.62 17.05 -16.22
CA VAL A 353 19.56 16.93 -17.35
C VAL A 353 18.90 16.22 -18.53
N MET A 354 19.12 16.76 -19.72
CA MET A 354 18.65 16.18 -20.96
C MET A 354 19.51 14.94 -21.32
N ASN A 355 19.14 13.78 -20.79
CA ASN A 355 19.77 12.50 -21.13
C ASN A 355 18.80 11.65 -21.94
N ALA A 356 19.29 11.05 -23.04
CA ALA A 356 18.57 10.01 -23.74
C ALA A 356 18.46 8.78 -22.83
N ASN A 357 17.32 8.64 -22.17
CA ASN A 357 17.10 7.55 -21.25
C ASN A 357 16.35 6.42 -21.98
N ARG A 358 16.91 5.20 -21.97
CA ARG A 358 16.27 4.01 -22.55
C ARG A 358 14.96 3.61 -21.84
N ILE A 359 14.75 4.13 -20.64
CA ILE A 359 13.60 3.79 -19.78
C ILE A 359 12.36 4.62 -20.15
N PHE A 360 12.58 5.85 -20.65
CA PHE A 360 11.52 6.78 -20.96
C PHE A 360 11.77 7.48 -22.29
N ALA A 361 10.91 7.21 -23.28
CA ALA A 361 10.91 7.89 -24.58
C ALA A 361 9.76 8.90 -24.60
N PRO A 362 10.02 10.21 -24.58
CA PRO A 362 8.98 11.23 -24.62
C PRO A 362 8.46 11.46 -26.04
N ASP A 363 7.16 11.71 -26.17
CA ASP A 363 6.52 12.20 -27.40
C ASP A 363 6.68 13.72 -27.55
N ALA A 364 6.85 14.42 -26.43
CA ALA A 364 7.07 15.87 -26.40
C ALA A 364 8.05 16.26 -25.27
N VAL A 365 8.80 17.33 -25.50
CA VAL A 365 9.80 17.88 -24.57
C VAL A 365 9.51 19.35 -24.33
N PHE A 366 9.44 19.73 -23.05
CA PHE A 366 9.26 21.11 -22.60
C PHE A 366 10.46 21.55 -21.78
N SER A 367 10.99 22.73 -22.06
CA SER A 367 12.07 23.35 -21.28
C SER A 367 11.59 24.65 -20.65
N PHE A 368 11.82 24.77 -19.36
CA PHE A 368 11.47 25.96 -18.58
C PHE A 368 12.76 26.72 -18.27
N LYS A 369 12.72 28.03 -18.44
CA LYS A 369 13.81 28.89 -17.96
C LYS A 369 13.59 29.13 -16.48
N THR A 370 14.54 28.69 -15.67
CA THR A 370 14.60 29.07 -14.26
C THR A 370 14.77 30.58 -14.21
N ILE A 371 13.85 31.29 -13.61
CA ILE A 371 14.03 32.69 -13.24
C ILE A 371 14.79 32.64 -11.92
N GLU A 372 16.06 33.03 -11.95
CA GLU A 372 16.89 33.21 -10.76
C GLU A 372 16.32 34.31 -9.84
#